data_f0149f72bede7fcdae54c26a3fa4c671
#
_entry.id   f0149f72bede7fcdae54c26a3fa4c671
#
_cell.length_a   1.000
_cell.length_b   1.000
_cell.length_c   1.000
_cell.angle_alpha   90.00
_cell.angle_beta   90.00
_cell.angle_gamma   90.00
#
_symmetry.space_group_name_H-M   'P 1'
#
loop_
_entity.id
_entity.type
_entity.pdbx_description
1 polymer ?
#
loop_
_entity_poly.entity_id
_entity_poly.type
_entity_poly.pdbx_seq_one_letter_code
_entity_poly.pdbx_strand_id
1 'polypeptide(L)'
;MGLDVALLYWAFKASYRSGRACETVELTDRALTVERVDPSNRRQVWTLPPGWLRVHLDEPLRPGSQITLTSHGRHLVVGGYLSPDERRDFADALRKALDHWRGIR
;
A
#
# COMPACT_ATOMS: atom_id res chain seq x y z
N MET A 1 0.14 21.76 -15.05
CA MET A 1 -0.49 20.44 -15.09
C MET A 1 0.54 19.40 -15.48
N GLY A 2 0.95 18.59 -14.58
CA GLY A 2 1.91 17.54 -14.83
C GLY A 2 1.23 16.18 -14.86
N LEU A 3 1.76 15.28 -15.64
CA LEU A 3 1.39 13.87 -15.53
C LEU A 3 2.12 13.31 -14.33
N ASP A 4 1.36 12.73 -13.42
CA ASP A 4 1.96 12.02 -12.30
C ASP A 4 2.63 10.76 -12.83
N VAL A 5 3.91 10.58 -12.48
CA VAL A 5 4.63 9.38 -12.86
C VAL A 5 4.44 8.36 -11.75
N ALA A 6 3.83 7.24 -12.09
CA ALA A 6 3.66 6.15 -11.14
C ALA A 6 5.00 5.45 -10.94
N LEU A 7 5.52 5.48 -9.72
CA LEU A 7 6.74 4.77 -9.34
C LEU A 7 6.43 3.34 -8.88
N LEU A 8 5.21 3.14 -8.42
CA LEU A 8 4.71 1.82 -8.02
C LEU A 8 3.20 1.83 -8.17
N TYR A 9 2.67 0.78 -8.76
CA TYR A 9 1.23 0.53 -8.76
C TYR A 9 0.99 -0.92 -8.39
N TRP A 10 0.20 -1.13 -7.36
CA TRP A 10 -0.10 -2.48 -6.88
C TRP A 10 -1.59 -2.59 -6.66
N ALA A 11 -2.20 -3.62 -7.23
CA ALA A 11 -3.63 -3.85 -7.08
C ALA A 11 -3.87 -5.32 -6.76
N PHE A 12 -4.68 -5.57 -5.74
CA PHE A 12 -5.07 -6.93 -5.41
C PHE A 12 -6.55 -7.00 -5.18
N LYS A 13 -7.12 -8.14 -5.56
CA LYS A 13 -8.55 -8.40 -5.50
C LYS A 13 -8.78 -9.66 -4.70
N ALA A 14 -9.87 -9.66 -3.95
CA ALA A 14 -10.32 -10.83 -3.22
C ALA A 14 -11.80 -11.03 -3.51
N SER A 15 -12.22 -12.29 -3.63
CA SER A 15 -13.62 -12.64 -3.85
C SER A 15 -14.18 -13.27 -2.59
N TYR A 16 -15.32 -12.78 -2.15
CA TYR A 16 -16.03 -13.27 -0.98
C TYR A 16 -17.44 -13.64 -1.37
N ARG A 17 -18.14 -14.35 -0.49
CA ARG A 17 -19.56 -14.66 -0.71
C ARG A 17 -20.38 -13.39 -0.85
N SER A 18 -20.02 -12.35 -0.13
CA SER A 18 -20.75 -11.07 -0.12
C SER A 18 -20.36 -10.14 -1.26
N GLY A 19 -19.40 -10.54 -2.12
CA GLY A 19 -18.97 -9.73 -3.23
C GLY A 19 -17.47 -9.72 -3.40
N ARG A 20 -16.98 -8.74 -4.15
CA ARG A 20 -15.56 -8.59 -4.44
C ARG A 20 -14.98 -7.44 -3.64
N ALA A 21 -13.77 -7.61 -3.17
CA ALA A 21 -12.99 -6.56 -2.52
C ALA A 21 -11.75 -6.27 -3.35
N CYS A 22 -11.30 -5.03 -3.31
CA CYS A 22 -10.14 -4.60 -4.08
C CYS A 22 -9.36 -3.58 -3.25
N GLU A 23 -8.03 -3.68 -3.31
CA GLU A 23 -7.15 -2.68 -2.71
C GLU A 23 -6.11 -2.30 -3.74
N THR A 24 -5.90 -0.99 -3.93
CA THR A 24 -4.85 -0.48 -4.80
C THR A 24 -3.94 0.43 -4.00
N VAL A 25 -2.65 0.34 -4.29
CA VAL A 25 -1.64 1.21 -3.72
C VAL A 25 -0.85 1.82 -4.87
N GLU A 26 -0.81 3.14 -4.92
CA GLU A 26 -0.08 3.85 -5.96
C GLU A 26 0.85 4.86 -5.34
N LEU A 27 2.12 4.79 -5.71
CA LEU A 27 3.12 5.79 -5.35
C LEU A 27 3.45 6.61 -6.58
N THR A 28 3.22 7.90 -6.49
CA THR A 28 3.60 8.85 -7.55
C THR A 28 4.67 9.77 -7.01
N ASP A 29 5.12 10.71 -7.83
CA ASP A 29 6.07 11.73 -7.42
C ASP A 29 5.50 12.70 -6.39
N ARG A 30 4.19 12.68 -6.16
CA ARG A 30 3.51 13.60 -5.25
C ARG A 30 3.00 12.96 -3.98
N ALA A 31 2.51 11.72 -4.08
CA ALA A 31 1.81 11.11 -2.94
C ALA A 31 1.75 9.61 -3.07
N LEU A 32 1.56 8.96 -1.93
CA LEU A 32 1.13 7.58 -1.88
C LEU A 32 -0.37 7.57 -1.64
N THR A 33 -1.11 6.90 -2.52
CA THR A 33 -2.56 6.79 -2.42
C THR A 33 -2.95 5.32 -2.25
N VAL A 34 -3.76 5.04 -1.24
CA VAL A 34 -4.34 3.72 -0.99
C VAL A 34 -5.84 3.83 -1.17
N GLU A 35 -6.39 3.00 -2.03
CA GLU A 35 -7.83 2.92 -2.24
C GLU A 35 -8.30 1.51 -1.91
N ARG A 36 -9.35 1.41 -1.13
CA ARG A 36 -9.93 0.13 -0.74
C ARG A 36 -11.43 0.13 -1.01
N VAL A 37 -11.87 -0.90 -1.72
CA VAL A 37 -13.30 -1.12 -1.97
C VAL A 37 -13.66 -2.44 -1.29
N ASP A 38 -14.59 -2.41 -0.34
CA ASP A 38 -14.99 -3.61 0.38
C ASP A 38 -16.10 -4.36 -0.38
N PRO A 39 -16.49 -5.58 0.08
CA PRO A 39 -17.52 -6.34 -0.62
C PRO A 39 -18.88 -5.65 -0.69
N SER A 40 -19.15 -4.68 0.20
CA SER A 40 -20.39 -3.91 0.14
C SER A 40 -20.30 -2.70 -0.78
N ASN A 41 -19.22 -2.60 -1.54
CA ASN A 41 -18.93 -1.51 -2.49
C ASN A 41 -18.66 -0.17 -1.81
N ARG A 42 -18.25 -0.19 -0.55
CA ARG A 42 -17.77 1.02 0.12
C ARG A 42 -16.35 1.30 -0.33
N ARG A 43 -16.11 2.56 -0.68
CA ARG A 43 -14.83 3.01 -1.15
C ARG A 43 -14.18 3.92 -0.12
N GLN A 44 -12.94 3.60 0.24
CA GLN A 44 -12.13 4.41 1.13
C GLN A 44 -10.83 4.76 0.44
N VAL A 45 -10.38 6.00 0.61
CA VAL A 45 -9.15 6.49 -0.01
C VAL A 45 -8.31 7.18 1.06
N TRP A 46 -7.03 6.83 1.11
CA TRP A 46 -6.05 7.48 1.98
C TRP A 46 -4.92 8.02 1.13
N THR A 47 -4.47 9.22 1.44
CA THR A 47 -3.33 9.84 0.77
C THR A 47 -2.30 10.21 1.81
N LEU A 48 -1.07 9.76 1.59
CA LEU A 48 0.04 9.97 2.52
C LEU A 48 1.22 10.62 1.81
N PRO A 49 1.90 11.57 2.47
CA PRO A 49 3.11 12.17 1.90
C PRO A 49 4.27 11.15 1.93
N PRO A 50 4.95 10.92 0.80
CA PRO A 50 6.00 9.89 0.74
C PRO A 50 7.27 10.23 1.51
N GLY A 51 7.53 11.51 1.75
CA GLY A 51 8.79 11.95 2.34
C GLY A 51 9.08 11.35 3.70
N TRP A 52 8.06 11.15 4.52
CA TRP A 52 8.19 10.62 5.88
C TRP A 52 7.56 9.24 6.02
N LEU A 53 7.20 8.63 4.90
CA LEU A 53 6.51 7.35 4.92
C LEU A 53 7.48 6.23 5.30
N ARG A 54 7.04 5.38 6.21
CA ARG A 54 7.77 4.18 6.61
C ARG A 54 6.90 2.96 6.39
N VAL A 55 7.54 1.89 5.95
CA VAL A 55 6.89 0.60 5.72
C VAL A 55 7.38 -0.37 6.78
N HIS A 56 6.46 -0.89 7.55
CA HIS A 56 6.76 -1.89 8.57
C HIS A 56 6.04 -3.20 8.25
N LEU A 57 6.80 -4.28 8.26
CA LEU A 57 6.25 -5.63 8.15
C LEU A 57 6.57 -6.39 9.42
N ASP A 58 5.54 -6.96 10.05
CA ASP A 58 5.72 -7.73 11.28
C ASP A 58 6.65 -8.92 11.06
N GLU A 59 7.61 -9.08 11.97
CA GLU A 59 8.59 -10.16 11.93
C GLU A 59 8.49 -10.99 13.22
N PRO A 60 8.66 -12.31 13.17
CA PRO A 60 8.86 -13.14 11.97
C PRO A 60 7.60 -13.25 11.13
N LEU A 61 7.75 -13.56 9.83
CA LEU A 61 6.63 -13.62 8.90
C LEU A 61 5.68 -14.75 9.28
N ARG A 62 4.43 -14.41 9.48
CA ARG A 62 3.36 -15.35 9.88
C ARG A 62 2.09 -15.01 9.11
N PRO A 63 1.09 -15.90 9.10
CA PRO A 63 -0.19 -15.58 8.45
C PRO A 63 -0.84 -14.29 8.96
N GLY A 64 -0.66 -13.96 10.23
CA GLY A 64 -1.18 -12.73 10.81
C GLY A 64 -0.28 -11.51 10.70
N SER A 65 0.89 -11.62 10.07
CA SER A 65 1.79 -10.49 9.90
C SER A 65 1.15 -9.40 9.07
N GLN A 66 1.28 -8.14 9.52
CA GLN A 66 0.67 -7.00 8.86
C GLN A 66 1.73 -6.08 8.29
N ILE A 67 1.37 -5.41 7.18
CA ILE A 67 2.15 -4.30 6.66
C ILE A 67 1.49 -3.02 7.17
N THR A 68 2.27 -2.20 7.87
CA THR A 68 1.78 -0.93 8.38
C THR A 68 2.55 0.21 7.74
N LEU A 69 1.82 1.14 7.15
CA LEU A 69 2.40 2.37 6.62
C LEU A 69 2.24 3.45 7.69
N THR A 70 3.34 4.12 8.00
CA THR A 70 3.36 5.16 9.03
C THR A 70 3.89 6.46 8.45
N SER A 71 3.16 7.55 8.68
CA SER A 71 3.58 8.88 8.25
C SER A 71 2.98 9.91 9.19
N HIS A 72 3.83 10.73 9.81
CA HIS A 72 3.39 11.83 10.68
C HIS A 72 2.42 11.40 11.77
N GLY A 73 2.70 10.26 12.42
CA GLY A 73 1.85 9.75 13.49
C GLY A 73 0.59 9.04 13.03
N ARG A 74 0.38 8.96 11.72
CA ARG A 74 -0.75 8.21 11.15
C ARG A 74 -0.30 6.80 10.81
N HIS A 75 -1.18 5.83 11.04
CA HIS A 75 -0.91 4.42 10.76
C HIS A 75 -2.00 3.88 9.84
N LEU A 76 -1.59 3.14 8.81
CA LEU A 76 -2.51 2.51 7.89
C LEU A 76 -2.04 1.10 7.59
N VAL A 77 -2.89 0.11 7.85
CA VAL A 77 -2.59 -1.29 7.55
C VAL A 77 -3.03 -1.57 6.12
N VAL A 78 -2.13 -2.13 5.31
CA VAL A 78 -2.40 -2.47 3.92
C VAL A 78 -2.02 -3.92 3.65
N GLY A 79 -2.44 -4.44 2.51
CA GLY A 79 -2.07 -5.78 2.09
C GLY A 79 -2.82 -6.89 2.80
N GLY A 80 -3.98 -6.59 3.38
CA GLY A 80 -4.76 -7.60 4.10
C GLY A 80 -5.25 -8.75 3.23
N TYR A 81 -5.34 -8.55 1.92
CA TYR A 81 -5.78 -9.59 0.97
C TYR A 81 -4.64 -10.43 0.44
N LEU A 82 -3.41 -10.14 0.84
CA LEU A 82 -2.22 -10.85 0.35
C LEU A 82 -1.86 -12.00 1.28
N SER A 83 -1.20 -13.02 0.71
CA SER A 83 -0.55 -14.05 1.51
C SER A 83 0.67 -13.46 2.22
N PRO A 84 1.23 -14.15 3.25
CA PRO A 84 2.43 -13.66 3.92
C PRO A 84 3.61 -13.39 2.98
N ASP A 85 3.87 -14.30 2.04
CA ASP A 85 4.96 -14.11 1.08
C ASP A 85 4.69 -12.93 0.16
N GLU A 86 3.45 -12.76 -0.28
CA GLU A 86 3.06 -11.62 -1.10
C GLU A 86 3.19 -10.30 -0.32
N ARG A 87 2.89 -10.32 0.97
CA ARG A 87 3.07 -9.14 1.82
C ARG A 87 4.53 -8.73 1.90
N ARG A 88 5.42 -9.70 2.03
CA ARG A 88 6.86 -9.42 2.04
C ARG A 88 7.31 -8.84 0.71
N ASP A 89 6.88 -9.44 -0.39
CA ASP A 89 7.23 -8.96 -1.72
C ASP A 89 6.74 -7.53 -1.95
N PHE A 90 5.52 -7.26 -1.55
CA PHE A 90 4.96 -5.92 -1.67
C PHE A 90 5.70 -4.92 -0.79
N ALA A 91 6.00 -5.27 0.46
CA ALA A 91 6.73 -4.39 1.37
C ALA A 91 8.11 -4.06 0.81
N ASP A 92 8.81 -5.04 0.26
CA ASP A 92 10.12 -4.83 -0.35
C ASP A 92 10.03 -3.94 -1.58
N ALA A 93 9.03 -4.18 -2.44
CA ALA A 93 8.83 -3.36 -3.63
C ALA A 93 8.51 -1.91 -3.25
N LEU A 94 7.68 -1.71 -2.24
CA LEU A 94 7.33 -0.37 -1.79
C LEU A 94 8.54 0.35 -1.18
N ARG A 95 9.35 -0.36 -0.39
CA ARG A 95 10.57 0.23 0.17
C ARG A 95 11.53 0.66 -0.92
N LYS A 96 11.71 -0.16 -1.95
CA LYS A 96 12.57 0.18 -3.08
C LYS A 96 12.03 1.39 -3.84
N ALA A 97 10.72 1.43 -4.05
CA ALA A 97 10.10 2.55 -4.73
C ALA A 97 10.25 3.85 -3.93
N LEU A 98 10.11 3.78 -2.61
CA LEU A 98 10.30 4.94 -1.74
C LEU A 98 11.75 5.42 -1.75
N ASP A 99 12.71 4.50 -1.75
CA ASP A 99 14.12 4.86 -1.85
C ASP A 99 14.41 5.57 -3.17
N HIS A 100 13.84 5.06 -4.25
CA HIS A 100 13.95 5.69 -5.57
C HIS A 100 13.31 7.09 -5.55
N TRP A 101 12.12 7.21 -4.96
CA TRP A 101 11.43 8.50 -4.85
C TRP A 101 12.29 9.53 -4.12
N ARG A 102 12.92 9.11 -3.02
CA ARG A 102 13.79 10.00 -2.24
C ARG A 102 15.07 10.37 -3.01
N GLY A 103 15.53 9.49 -3.87
CA GLY A 103 16.72 9.73 -4.67
C GLY A 103 16.52 10.70 -5.82
N ILE A 104 15.30 10.87 -6.31
CA ILE A 104 15.03 11.78 -7.43
C ILE A 104 14.67 13.20 -7.00
N ARG A 105 14.74 13.49 -5.70
CA ARG A 105 14.39 14.80 -5.15
C ARG A 105 15.60 15.68 -4.98
#